data_54e2dc76ce8df5240e95bf874e4126fa
#
_entry.id   54e2dc76ce8df5240e95bf874e4126fa
#
_cell.length_a   1.000
_cell.length_b   1.000
_cell.length_c   1.000
_cell.angle_alpha   90.00
_cell.angle_beta   90.00
_cell.angle_gamma   90.00
#
_symmetry.space_group_name_H-M   'P 1'
#
loop_
_entity.id
_entity.type
_entity.pdbx_description
1 polymer ?
#
loop_
_entity_poly.entity_id
_entity_poly.type
_entity_poly.pdbx_seq_one_letter_code
_entity_poly.pdbx_strand_id
1 'polypeptide(L)'
;MKKPHVQQKTERRISAALRLVLVAVLLLAQIALVLVLNDLLRQRMAIAYTLLELVALAYVFRINSRPGGSSYKLGWTLLILTVPVVGLILYWLWNGDHPQKRLDLKKLPRPQESEARREASRLQVEKLRREHPEWGRLAAYLDRQGFPLYTGTGAVYLPTGEAYLEDMLERMEQAEHFIFMEFYIMAEGQLWDQLMDIFRRKAGQGVEIKVLFDDFGSMMRMPEEAVEELRRIGAEVLIFNPVHHYVNRLYFNYRDHRKIACIDGDTAYTGGANIADEYANITERFGYWKDDGIRLEGQACWTLTREFIYMWERMGGSLQQEHDYYRPQSTAAGQGFVQPIADGPDSNPVSSAEDAFLQLIGGAKHMVYITSPYLAIDESMEKALCMAAGSGVDVRLMMPGIPDHKFAFMVAESYFGELLNHGVKIYRFTPGLLHGKTVLADREAAFVGSVNMDYRSFQLHFECGTLLYGAPAMETLLEDMDGIMEKSRQVTRADWEHRPLLHRVLGGLLRPFAMWM
;
A
#
# COMPACT_ATOMS: atom_id res chain seq x y z
N MET A 1 20.61 27.05 23.97
CA MET A 1 19.32 27.76 23.76
C MET A 1 18.56 26.99 22.70
N LYS A 2 17.52 26.21 23.09
CA LYS A 2 16.66 25.45 22.17
C LYS A 2 15.74 26.44 21.43
N LYS A 3 15.67 26.36 20.12
CA LYS A 3 14.69 27.15 19.33
C LYS A 3 13.27 26.72 19.73
N PRO A 4 12.30 27.65 19.84
CA PRO A 4 10.95 27.29 20.23
C PRO A 4 10.26 26.41 19.20
N HIS A 5 9.47 25.43 19.67
CA HIS A 5 8.77 24.37 18.93
C HIS A 5 7.98 24.88 17.69
N VAL A 6 7.43 26.10 17.76
CA VAL A 6 6.72 26.77 16.66
C VAL A 6 7.65 27.11 15.48
N GLN A 7 8.91 27.46 15.74
CA GLN A 7 9.87 27.79 14.68
C GLN A 7 10.31 26.56 13.88
N GLN A 8 10.49 25.42 14.54
CA GLN A 8 10.87 24.16 13.85
C GLN A 8 9.72 23.62 12.96
N LYS A 9 8.47 23.69 13.45
CA LYS A 9 7.28 23.29 12.66
C LYS A 9 7.09 24.20 11.44
N THR A 10 7.45 25.47 11.56
CA THR A 10 7.42 26.46 10.48
C THR A 10 8.55 26.20 9.47
N GLU A 11 9.77 25.91 9.93
CA GLU A 11 10.91 25.61 9.07
C GLU A 11 10.69 24.30 8.25
N ARG A 12 10.07 23.27 8.84
CA ARG A 12 9.69 22.02 8.12
C ARG A 12 8.57 22.23 7.10
N ARG A 13 7.53 23.00 7.43
CA ARG A 13 6.48 23.39 6.47
C ARG A 13 7.03 24.22 5.32
N ILE A 14 7.94 25.13 5.61
CA ILE A 14 8.67 25.93 4.61
C ILE A 14 9.53 25.02 3.72
N SER A 15 10.18 23.99 4.28
CA SER A 15 10.95 23.01 3.52
C SER A 15 10.12 22.19 2.52
N ALA A 16 8.93 21.73 2.90
CA ALA A 16 8.05 20.96 2.02
C ALA A 16 7.42 21.87 0.93
N ALA A 17 6.95 23.07 1.32
CA ALA A 17 6.46 24.06 0.38
C ALA A 17 7.57 24.54 -0.56
N LEU A 18 8.81 24.74 -0.07
CA LEU A 18 9.96 25.13 -0.87
C LEU A 18 10.31 24.08 -1.93
N ARG A 19 10.12 22.81 -1.63
CA ARG A 19 10.39 21.71 -2.59
C ARG A 19 9.34 21.64 -3.69
N LEU A 20 8.05 21.78 -3.35
CA LEU A 20 6.99 21.91 -4.35
C LEU A 20 7.18 23.16 -5.22
N VAL A 21 7.56 24.28 -4.60
CA VAL A 21 7.90 25.52 -5.30
C VAL A 21 9.16 25.32 -6.17
N LEU A 22 10.18 24.59 -5.69
CA LEU A 22 11.39 24.30 -6.46
C LEU A 22 11.08 23.45 -7.71
N VAL A 23 10.23 22.41 -7.56
CA VAL A 23 9.80 21.59 -8.72
C VAL A 23 8.95 22.44 -9.69
N ALA A 24 8.03 23.24 -9.16
CA ALA A 24 7.23 24.15 -9.99
C ALA A 24 8.09 25.22 -10.69
N VAL A 25 9.07 25.78 -9.98
CA VAL A 25 10.03 26.75 -10.54
C VAL A 25 10.93 26.09 -11.59
N LEU A 26 11.40 24.87 -11.37
CA LEU A 26 12.17 24.12 -12.37
C LEU A 26 11.35 23.80 -13.62
N LEU A 27 10.07 23.45 -13.46
CA LEU A 27 9.15 23.24 -14.58
C LEU A 27 8.86 24.55 -15.32
N LEU A 28 8.60 25.65 -14.60
CA LEU A 28 8.39 26.96 -15.19
C LEU A 28 9.67 27.52 -15.84
N ALA A 29 10.82 27.35 -15.20
CA ALA A 29 12.12 27.74 -15.76
C ALA A 29 12.42 26.95 -17.03
N GLN A 30 12.00 25.70 -17.12
CA GLN A 30 12.19 24.93 -18.34
C GLN A 30 11.20 25.31 -19.45
N ILE A 31 9.94 25.57 -19.13
CA ILE A 31 9.00 26.11 -20.11
C ILE A 31 9.52 27.45 -20.64
N ALA A 32 9.99 28.33 -19.74
CA ALA A 32 10.61 29.58 -20.10
C ALA A 32 11.90 29.36 -20.93
N LEU A 33 12.76 28.42 -20.54
CA LEU A 33 13.96 28.05 -21.28
C LEU A 33 13.62 27.53 -22.67
N VAL A 34 12.61 26.66 -22.81
CA VAL A 34 12.15 26.17 -24.13
C VAL A 34 11.61 27.32 -24.99
N LEU A 35 10.83 28.24 -24.42
CA LEU A 35 10.28 29.39 -25.13
C LEU A 35 11.37 30.39 -25.53
N VAL A 36 12.29 30.71 -24.62
CA VAL A 36 13.43 31.61 -24.87
C VAL A 36 14.45 30.98 -25.83
N LEU A 37 14.74 29.69 -25.70
CA LEU A 37 15.59 28.94 -26.61
C LEU A 37 14.99 28.84 -28.00
N ASN A 38 13.67 28.64 -28.11
CA ASN A 38 12.99 28.61 -29.40
C ASN A 38 13.07 29.96 -30.14
N ASP A 39 13.08 31.07 -29.44
CA ASP A 39 13.14 32.40 -30.03
C ASP A 39 14.59 32.85 -30.35
N LEU A 40 15.53 32.64 -29.41
CA LEU A 40 16.94 33.04 -29.54
C LEU A 40 17.81 32.12 -30.41
N LEU A 41 17.39 30.87 -30.61
CA LEU A 41 18.26 29.80 -31.11
C LEU A 41 17.77 29.13 -32.40
N ARG A 42 16.71 29.67 -33.01
CA ARG A 42 16.10 29.12 -34.26
C ARG A 42 17.08 28.73 -35.36
N GLN A 43 18.27 29.30 -35.40
CA GLN A 43 19.23 28.98 -36.45
C GLN A 43 20.51 28.24 -36.01
N ARG A 44 20.93 28.32 -34.74
CA ARG A 44 22.21 27.73 -34.30
C ARG A 44 22.09 26.45 -33.44
N MET A 45 20.89 26.13 -32.94
CA MET A 45 20.69 24.97 -32.08
C MET A 45 19.88 23.85 -32.74
N ALA A 46 19.54 23.95 -34.01
CA ALA A 46 18.82 22.89 -34.73
C ALA A 46 19.51 21.51 -34.55
N ILE A 47 20.84 21.48 -34.68
CA ILE A 47 21.62 20.25 -34.53
C ILE A 47 21.56 19.71 -33.12
N ALA A 48 21.71 20.56 -32.10
CA ALA A 48 21.67 20.14 -30.71
C ALA A 48 20.25 19.64 -30.31
N TYR A 49 19.21 20.31 -30.80
CA TYR A 49 17.83 19.90 -30.58
C TYR A 49 17.53 18.57 -31.30
N THR A 50 17.95 18.41 -32.54
CA THR A 50 17.82 17.15 -33.29
C THR A 50 18.55 15.99 -32.59
N LEU A 51 19.76 16.23 -32.05
CA LEU A 51 20.48 15.23 -31.27
C LEU A 51 19.73 14.85 -29.98
N LEU A 52 19.16 15.85 -29.30
CA LEU A 52 18.34 15.60 -28.11
C LEU A 52 17.09 14.77 -28.45
N GLU A 53 16.39 15.07 -29.55
CA GLU A 53 15.26 14.31 -30.04
C GLU A 53 15.64 12.87 -30.40
N LEU A 54 16.79 12.67 -31.05
CA LEU A 54 17.30 11.32 -31.33
C LEU A 54 17.61 10.54 -30.05
N VAL A 55 18.20 11.19 -29.05
CA VAL A 55 18.42 10.57 -27.72
C VAL A 55 17.09 10.24 -27.06
N ALA A 56 16.13 11.16 -27.05
CA ALA A 56 14.80 10.94 -26.52
C ALA A 56 14.10 9.75 -27.20
N LEU A 57 14.16 9.69 -28.52
CA LEU A 57 13.61 8.59 -29.31
C LEU A 57 14.30 7.25 -29.00
N ALA A 58 15.61 7.24 -28.86
CA ALA A 58 16.35 6.04 -28.47
C ALA A 58 15.93 5.53 -27.07
N TYR A 59 15.73 6.45 -26.12
CA TYR A 59 15.19 6.09 -24.80
C TYR A 59 13.76 5.57 -24.87
N VAL A 60 12.90 6.18 -25.68
CA VAL A 60 11.52 5.69 -25.91
C VAL A 60 11.54 4.28 -26.48
N PHE A 61 12.36 3.99 -27.49
CA PHE A 61 12.51 2.61 -27.99
C PHE A 61 13.02 1.65 -26.90
N ARG A 62 14.03 2.07 -26.14
CA ARG A 62 14.57 1.28 -25.02
C ARG A 62 13.51 0.97 -23.97
N ILE A 63 12.67 1.95 -23.58
CA ILE A 63 11.58 1.78 -22.61
C ILE A 63 10.56 0.77 -23.14
N ASN A 64 10.14 0.95 -24.40
CA ASN A 64 9.11 0.10 -25.00
C ASN A 64 9.57 -1.34 -25.30
N SER A 65 10.89 -1.54 -25.47
CA SER A 65 11.47 -2.87 -25.70
C SER A 65 11.64 -3.72 -24.42
N ARG A 66 11.44 -3.13 -23.25
CA ARG A 66 11.58 -3.83 -21.96
C ARG A 66 10.27 -4.49 -21.53
N PRO A 67 10.30 -5.57 -20.74
CA PRO A 67 9.10 -6.04 -20.04
C PRO A 67 8.57 -4.96 -19.09
N GLY A 68 7.29 -5.01 -18.75
CA GLY A 68 6.63 -4.06 -17.84
C GLY A 68 5.31 -3.54 -18.41
N GLY A 69 4.47 -2.94 -17.56
CA GLY A 69 3.12 -2.48 -17.88
C GLY A 69 3.08 -1.41 -18.97
N SER A 70 2.09 -1.49 -19.86
CA SER A 70 1.91 -0.56 -20.98
C SER A 70 1.66 0.86 -20.51
N SER A 71 0.88 1.05 -19.45
CA SER A 71 0.60 2.36 -18.86
C SER A 71 1.87 3.04 -18.34
N TYR A 72 2.78 2.28 -17.71
CA TYR A 72 4.09 2.78 -17.26
C TYR A 72 4.93 3.28 -18.43
N LYS A 73 5.01 2.50 -19.50
CA LYS A 73 5.76 2.86 -20.71
C LYS A 73 5.16 4.09 -21.40
N LEU A 74 3.83 4.16 -21.47
CA LEU A 74 3.11 5.27 -22.07
C LEU A 74 3.40 6.60 -21.34
N GLY A 75 3.30 6.59 -20.00
CA GLY A 75 3.56 7.78 -19.19
C GLY A 75 4.98 8.34 -19.42
N TRP A 76 6.01 7.47 -19.37
CA TRP A 76 7.38 7.89 -19.65
C TRP A 76 7.58 8.33 -21.10
N THR A 77 6.99 7.62 -22.06
CA THR A 77 7.05 7.98 -23.47
C THR A 77 6.48 9.38 -23.71
N LEU A 78 5.28 9.66 -23.17
CA LEU A 78 4.65 10.97 -23.29
C LEU A 78 5.52 12.08 -22.64
N LEU A 79 6.03 11.84 -21.42
CA LEU A 79 6.86 12.81 -20.72
C LEU A 79 8.15 13.11 -21.48
N ILE A 80 8.85 12.07 -21.97
CA ILE A 80 10.12 12.23 -22.70
C ILE A 80 9.90 12.94 -24.05
N LEU A 81 8.81 12.63 -24.76
CA LEU A 81 8.54 13.26 -26.06
C LEU A 81 8.02 14.70 -25.93
N THR A 82 7.25 15.01 -24.88
CA THR A 82 6.71 16.39 -24.70
C THR A 82 7.72 17.33 -24.08
N VAL A 83 8.58 16.85 -23.17
CA VAL A 83 9.57 17.66 -22.44
C VAL A 83 10.90 16.89 -22.36
N PRO A 84 11.65 16.75 -23.48
CA PRO A 84 12.75 15.78 -23.57
C PRO A 84 13.80 15.90 -22.48
N VAL A 85 14.26 17.11 -22.16
CA VAL A 85 15.31 17.32 -21.14
C VAL A 85 14.83 16.87 -19.76
N VAL A 86 13.65 17.35 -19.32
CA VAL A 86 13.10 16.98 -18.01
C VAL A 86 12.69 15.52 -17.99
N GLY A 87 12.02 15.05 -19.04
CA GLY A 87 11.61 13.66 -19.17
C GLY A 87 12.76 12.69 -19.05
N LEU A 88 13.89 12.96 -19.72
CA LEU A 88 15.10 12.12 -19.61
C LEU A 88 15.74 12.19 -18.22
N ILE A 89 15.83 13.41 -17.63
CA ILE A 89 16.37 13.58 -16.27
C ILE A 89 15.49 12.85 -15.25
N LEU A 90 14.17 13.05 -15.31
CA LEU A 90 13.24 12.39 -14.41
C LEU A 90 13.22 10.88 -14.62
N TYR A 91 13.28 10.41 -15.87
CA TYR A 91 13.42 9.00 -16.17
C TYR A 91 14.69 8.42 -15.56
N TRP A 92 15.83 9.10 -15.70
CA TRP A 92 17.10 8.68 -15.11
C TRP A 92 17.05 8.68 -13.57
N LEU A 93 16.37 9.67 -12.98
CA LEU A 93 16.21 9.78 -11.52
C LEU A 93 15.18 8.78 -10.97
N TRP A 94 14.05 8.58 -11.65
CA TRP A 94 12.87 7.90 -11.08
C TRP A 94 12.51 6.57 -11.75
N ASN A 95 13.22 6.21 -12.80
CA ASN A 95 13.03 4.92 -13.43
C ASN A 95 13.30 3.77 -12.43
N GLY A 96 12.32 2.85 -12.33
CA GLY A 96 12.28 1.75 -11.36
C GLY A 96 13.26 0.60 -11.61
N ASP A 97 14.19 0.71 -12.56
CA ASP A 97 15.03 -0.43 -13.00
C ASP A 97 15.89 -1.09 -11.91
N HIS A 98 16.11 -0.44 -10.78
CA HIS A 98 16.93 -1.00 -9.70
C HIS A 98 16.52 -0.45 -8.31
N PRO A 99 15.35 -0.83 -7.76
CA PRO A 99 14.91 -0.37 -6.43
C PRO A 99 15.93 -0.68 -5.34
N GLN A 100 16.55 -1.85 -5.38
CA GLN A 100 17.54 -2.27 -4.39
C GLN A 100 18.83 -1.42 -4.36
N LYS A 101 19.20 -0.75 -5.48
CA LYS A 101 20.36 0.16 -5.51
C LYS A 101 20.01 1.56 -5.00
N ARG A 102 18.73 1.85 -4.89
CA ARG A 102 18.19 3.18 -4.62
C ARG A 102 17.68 3.33 -3.20
N LEU A 103 17.17 2.25 -2.63
CA LEU A 103 16.90 2.14 -1.21
C LEU A 103 18.21 1.76 -0.50
N ASP A 104 18.51 2.44 0.60
CA ASP A 104 19.68 2.12 1.45
C ASP A 104 19.36 0.88 2.31
N LEU A 105 18.93 -0.19 1.65
CA LEU A 105 18.58 -1.45 2.27
C LEU A 105 19.70 -2.47 2.06
N LYS A 106 20.08 -3.16 3.13
CA LYS A 106 21.01 -4.28 3.02
C LYS A 106 20.44 -5.34 2.09
N LYS A 107 21.30 -5.90 1.23
CA LYS A 107 20.96 -7.03 0.37
C LYS A 107 21.02 -8.32 1.19
N LEU A 108 19.93 -8.69 1.78
CA LEU A 108 19.77 -9.97 2.44
C LEU A 108 18.96 -10.92 1.55
N PRO A 109 19.28 -12.22 1.54
CA PRO A 109 18.41 -13.20 0.92
C PRO A 109 17.06 -13.20 1.64
N ARG A 110 15.96 -13.37 0.89
CA ARG A 110 14.65 -13.49 1.54
C ARG A 110 14.65 -14.71 2.46
N PRO A 111 14.17 -14.60 3.70
CA PRO A 111 14.14 -15.70 4.64
C PRO A 111 13.35 -16.87 4.05
N GLN A 112 13.96 -18.03 4.01
CA GLN A 112 13.31 -19.24 3.54
C GLN A 112 12.67 -19.97 4.71
N GLU A 113 11.49 -20.53 4.45
CA GLU A 113 10.84 -21.40 5.42
C GLU A 113 11.62 -22.71 5.59
N SER A 114 11.50 -23.30 6.77
CA SER A 114 12.04 -24.64 7.03
C SER A 114 11.39 -25.68 6.10
N GLU A 115 12.10 -26.75 5.77
CA GLU A 115 11.57 -27.82 4.92
C GLU A 115 10.27 -28.41 5.51
N ALA A 116 10.23 -28.62 6.82
CA ALA A 116 9.04 -29.11 7.51
C ALA A 116 7.83 -28.18 7.33
N ARG A 117 8.03 -26.85 7.37
CA ARG A 117 6.95 -25.88 7.17
C ARG A 117 6.51 -25.81 5.71
N ARG A 118 7.44 -25.88 4.77
CA ARG A 118 7.13 -25.98 3.33
C ARG A 118 6.30 -27.23 3.02
N GLU A 119 6.67 -28.37 3.59
CA GLU A 119 5.91 -29.62 3.43
C GLU A 119 4.51 -29.52 4.05
N ALA A 120 4.42 -28.97 5.27
CA ALA A 120 3.12 -28.72 5.89
C ALA A 120 2.24 -27.82 5.03
N SER A 121 2.79 -26.74 4.47
CA SER A 121 2.06 -25.84 3.56
C SER A 121 1.54 -26.58 2.32
N ARG A 122 2.39 -27.38 1.66
CA ARG A 122 1.97 -28.20 0.50
C ARG A 122 0.78 -29.11 0.82
N LEU A 123 0.80 -29.75 1.98
CA LEU A 123 -0.32 -30.58 2.44
C LEU A 123 -1.60 -29.75 2.64
N GLN A 124 -1.48 -28.53 3.18
CA GLN A 124 -2.63 -27.61 3.32
C GLN A 124 -3.15 -27.13 1.96
N VAL A 125 -2.27 -26.85 0.99
CA VAL A 125 -2.67 -26.50 -0.37
C VAL A 125 -3.45 -27.66 -1.03
N GLU A 126 -3.01 -28.88 -0.87
CA GLU A 126 -3.74 -30.05 -1.40
C GLU A 126 -5.09 -30.27 -0.68
N LYS A 127 -5.18 -29.95 0.61
CA LYS A 127 -6.44 -29.95 1.36
C LYS A 127 -7.38 -28.87 0.83
N LEU A 128 -6.89 -27.63 0.68
CA LEU A 128 -7.65 -26.51 0.12
C LEU A 128 -8.19 -26.82 -1.30
N ARG A 129 -7.38 -27.47 -2.16
CA ARG A 129 -7.82 -27.88 -3.50
C ARG A 129 -9.00 -28.85 -3.50
N ARG A 130 -9.16 -29.66 -2.45
CA ARG A 130 -10.29 -30.58 -2.31
C ARG A 130 -11.53 -29.87 -1.76
N GLU A 131 -11.35 -28.95 -0.84
CA GLU A 131 -12.44 -28.21 -0.17
C GLU A 131 -12.93 -27.03 -1.01
N HIS A 132 -11.99 -26.29 -1.64
CA HIS A 132 -12.22 -25.08 -2.45
C HIS A 132 -11.38 -25.14 -3.74
N PRO A 133 -11.78 -25.93 -4.75
CA PRO A 133 -10.98 -26.21 -5.94
C PRO A 133 -10.53 -24.96 -6.72
N GLU A 134 -11.35 -23.92 -6.73
CA GLU A 134 -11.14 -22.65 -7.42
C GLU A 134 -9.92 -21.91 -6.88
N TRP A 135 -9.73 -21.95 -5.56
CA TRP A 135 -8.71 -21.17 -4.85
C TRP A 135 -7.39 -21.91 -4.66
N GLY A 136 -7.38 -23.22 -4.84
CA GLY A 136 -6.17 -24.04 -4.70
C GLY A 136 -5.03 -23.64 -5.64
N ARG A 137 -5.34 -23.05 -6.81
CA ARG A 137 -4.32 -22.55 -7.74
C ARG A 137 -3.65 -21.29 -7.19
N LEU A 138 -4.43 -20.36 -6.66
CA LEU A 138 -3.95 -19.13 -6.03
C LEU A 138 -3.06 -19.45 -4.83
N ALA A 139 -3.54 -20.29 -3.92
CA ALA A 139 -2.77 -20.66 -2.74
C ALA A 139 -1.45 -21.35 -3.11
N ALA A 140 -1.45 -22.26 -4.10
CA ALA A 140 -0.23 -22.91 -4.60
C ALA A 140 0.73 -21.94 -5.28
N TYR A 141 0.22 -20.91 -5.95
CA TYR A 141 1.05 -19.85 -6.54
C TYR A 141 1.78 -19.08 -5.44
N LEU A 142 1.06 -18.61 -4.43
CA LEU A 142 1.62 -17.84 -3.33
C LEU A 142 2.59 -18.66 -2.45
N ASP A 143 2.29 -19.95 -2.23
CA ASP A 143 3.21 -20.86 -1.55
C ASP A 143 4.56 -20.95 -2.27
N ARG A 144 4.57 -21.03 -3.62
CA ARG A 144 5.81 -20.99 -4.42
C ARG A 144 6.54 -19.64 -4.35
N GLN A 145 5.83 -18.55 -4.08
CA GLN A 145 6.43 -17.22 -3.84
C GLN A 145 6.99 -17.07 -2.41
N GLY A 146 6.88 -18.12 -1.57
CA GLY A 146 7.40 -18.14 -0.22
C GLY A 146 6.42 -17.70 0.87
N PHE A 147 5.11 -17.69 0.56
CA PHE A 147 4.02 -17.41 1.48
C PHE A 147 3.25 -18.68 1.81
N PRO A 148 3.57 -19.38 2.91
CA PRO A 148 2.93 -20.65 3.26
C PRO A 148 1.44 -20.49 3.54
N LEU A 149 0.67 -21.54 3.22
CA LEU A 149 -0.72 -21.67 3.62
C LEU A 149 -0.80 -22.33 5.01
N TYR A 150 -1.60 -21.76 5.88
CA TYR A 150 -1.76 -22.22 7.25
C TYR A 150 -3.18 -22.68 7.55
N THR A 151 -3.28 -23.66 8.44
CA THR A 151 -4.45 -23.99 9.28
C THR A 151 -4.08 -23.78 10.74
N GLY A 152 -5.02 -23.92 11.66
CA GLY A 152 -4.74 -23.70 13.10
C GLY A 152 -4.43 -22.23 13.41
N THR A 153 -5.05 -21.32 12.67
CA THR A 153 -4.97 -19.88 12.87
C THR A 153 -6.38 -19.33 12.99
N GLY A 154 -6.65 -18.62 14.07
CA GLY A 154 -7.84 -17.79 14.23
C GLY A 154 -7.67 -16.52 13.39
N ALA A 155 -8.72 -16.13 12.66
CA ALA A 155 -8.77 -14.87 11.94
C ALA A 155 -10.02 -14.10 12.36
N VAL A 156 -9.86 -12.87 12.82
CA VAL A 156 -10.95 -11.98 13.24
C VAL A 156 -10.89 -10.72 12.39
N TYR A 157 -11.92 -10.52 11.56
CA TYR A 157 -12.07 -9.29 10.82
C TYR A 157 -12.61 -8.18 11.75
N LEU A 158 -11.99 -7.03 11.72
CA LEU A 158 -12.31 -5.87 12.53
C LEU A 158 -12.84 -4.77 11.59
N PRO A 159 -14.16 -4.53 11.61
CA PRO A 159 -14.85 -3.82 10.53
C PRO A 159 -14.66 -2.30 10.54
N THR A 160 -14.05 -1.73 11.60
CA THR A 160 -13.80 -0.30 11.69
C THR A 160 -12.39 -0.02 12.19
N GLY A 161 -11.87 1.18 11.87
CA GLY A 161 -10.56 1.60 12.38
C GLY A 161 -10.54 1.69 13.91
N GLU A 162 -11.66 2.11 14.52
CA GLU A 162 -11.86 2.14 15.97
C GLU A 162 -11.69 0.75 16.57
N ALA A 163 -12.46 -0.24 16.06
CA ALA A 163 -12.40 -1.61 16.56
C ALA A 163 -11.02 -2.24 16.36
N TYR A 164 -10.37 -1.97 15.21
CA TYR A 164 -9.04 -2.46 14.90
C TYR A 164 -7.98 -1.91 15.86
N LEU A 165 -7.99 -0.60 16.09
CA LEU A 165 -6.99 0.06 16.93
C LEU A 165 -7.23 -0.24 18.42
N GLU A 166 -8.47 -0.27 18.89
CA GLU A 166 -8.82 -0.63 20.26
C GLU A 166 -8.40 -2.09 20.59
N ASP A 167 -8.80 -3.05 19.76
CA ASP A 167 -8.42 -4.46 19.91
C ASP A 167 -6.90 -4.65 19.90
N MET A 168 -6.18 -3.93 19.03
CA MET A 168 -4.72 -3.98 18.97
C MET A 168 -4.07 -3.44 20.26
N LEU A 169 -4.52 -2.31 20.78
CA LEU A 169 -4.01 -1.74 22.04
C LEU A 169 -4.29 -2.66 23.22
N GLU A 170 -5.47 -3.27 23.29
CA GLU A 170 -5.81 -4.24 24.34
C GLU A 170 -4.88 -5.47 24.32
N ARG A 171 -4.52 -5.97 23.13
CA ARG A 171 -3.58 -7.08 23.00
C ARG A 171 -2.14 -6.67 23.32
N MET A 172 -1.73 -5.46 22.98
CA MET A 172 -0.41 -4.94 23.38
C MET A 172 -0.27 -4.81 24.90
N GLU A 173 -1.37 -4.47 25.61
CA GLU A 173 -1.35 -4.44 27.08
C GLU A 173 -1.14 -5.84 27.70
N GLN A 174 -1.41 -6.90 26.95
CA GLN A 174 -1.21 -8.29 27.40
C GLN A 174 0.18 -8.84 27.02
N ALA A 175 0.99 -8.11 26.26
CA ALA A 175 2.30 -8.57 25.81
C ALA A 175 3.23 -8.95 26.96
N GLU A 176 3.92 -10.09 26.85
CA GLU A 176 4.86 -10.61 27.83
C GLU A 176 6.31 -10.61 27.34
N HIS A 177 6.53 -10.71 26.03
CA HIS A 177 7.87 -10.87 25.43
C HIS A 177 8.22 -9.75 24.48
N PHE A 178 7.38 -9.47 23.46
CA PHE A 178 7.71 -8.43 22.48
C PHE A 178 6.48 -7.78 21.83
N ILE A 179 6.68 -6.55 21.36
CA ILE A 179 5.78 -5.79 20.50
C ILE A 179 6.59 -5.25 19.33
N PHE A 180 6.31 -5.72 18.11
CA PHE A 180 6.90 -5.22 16.89
C PHE A 180 5.85 -4.50 16.05
N MET A 181 6.14 -3.26 15.63
CA MET A 181 5.23 -2.42 14.87
C MET A 181 5.91 -1.86 13.63
N GLU A 182 5.22 -1.94 12.50
CA GLU A 182 5.62 -1.38 11.21
C GLU A 182 4.44 -0.67 10.57
N PHE A 183 4.51 0.66 10.45
CA PHE A 183 3.40 1.47 9.97
C PHE A 183 3.86 2.57 9.00
N TYR A 184 3.04 2.85 7.99
CA TYR A 184 3.31 3.94 7.07
C TYR A 184 3.17 5.32 7.74
N ILE A 185 2.09 5.53 8.52
CA ILE A 185 1.86 6.76 9.28
C ILE A 185 1.85 6.44 10.77
N MET A 186 2.68 7.15 11.50
CA MET A 186 2.54 7.33 12.95
C MET A 186 2.45 8.82 13.23
N ALA A 187 1.51 9.23 14.04
CA ALA A 187 1.26 10.65 14.31
C ALA A 187 0.96 10.89 15.79
N GLU A 188 1.46 12.01 16.33
CA GLU A 188 1.03 12.49 17.65
C GLU A 188 -0.48 12.73 17.68
N GLY A 189 -1.11 12.39 18.81
CA GLY A 189 -2.54 12.54 19.07
C GLY A 189 -2.96 11.69 20.26
N GLN A 190 -4.25 11.58 20.51
CA GLN A 190 -4.78 10.81 21.64
C GLN A 190 -4.45 9.29 21.52
N LEU A 191 -4.54 8.75 20.31
CA LEU A 191 -4.16 7.35 20.04
C LEU A 191 -2.68 7.11 20.32
N TRP A 192 -1.82 8.04 19.92
CA TRP A 192 -0.40 7.99 20.20
C TRP A 192 -0.10 8.02 21.69
N ASP A 193 -0.78 8.88 22.45
CA ASP A 193 -0.60 8.99 23.90
C ASP A 193 -0.95 7.66 24.60
N GLN A 194 -2.07 7.02 24.20
CA GLN A 194 -2.46 5.69 24.69
C GLN A 194 -1.40 4.63 24.39
N LEU A 195 -0.89 4.61 23.17
CA LEU A 195 0.17 3.67 22.75
C LEU A 195 1.45 3.90 23.57
N MET A 196 1.85 5.15 23.77
CA MET A 196 3.02 5.50 24.56
C MET A 196 2.90 5.09 26.03
N ASP A 197 1.69 5.19 26.60
CA ASP A 197 1.43 4.73 27.96
C ASP A 197 1.58 3.21 28.09
N ILE A 198 1.11 2.44 27.10
CA ILE A 198 1.33 1.00 27.03
C ILE A 198 2.83 0.70 26.91
N PHE A 199 3.53 1.35 26.00
CA PHE A 199 4.95 1.13 25.77
C PHE A 199 5.80 1.42 27.01
N ARG A 200 5.52 2.50 27.76
CA ARG A 200 6.21 2.79 29.03
C ARG A 200 6.03 1.67 30.05
N ARG A 201 4.79 1.16 30.19
CA ARG A 201 4.52 0.04 31.12
C ARG A 201 5.23 -1.24 30.67
N LYS A 202 5.12 -1.60 29.40
CA LYS A 202 5.67 -2.85 28.86
C LYS A 202 7.19 -2.84 28.81
N ALA A 203 7.82 -1.75 28.40
CA ALA A 203 9.28 -1.59 28.47
C ALA A 203 9.78 -1.69 29.91
N GLY A 204 9.05 -1.10 30.89
CA GLY A 204 9.36 -1.24 32.31
C GLY A 204 9.24 -2.67 32.85
N GLN A 205 8.50 -3.55 32.16
CA GLN A 205 8.36 -4.98 32.46
C GLN A 205 9.40 -5.84 31.71
N GLY A 206 10.22 -5.25 30.84
CA GLY A 206 11.24 -5.95 30.05
C GLY A 206 10.74 -6.49 28.71
N VAL A 207 9.55 -6.09 28.26
CA VAL A 207 9.03 -6.42 26.92
C VAL A 207 9.87 -5.72 25.86
N GLU A 208 10.32 -6.47 24.85
CA GLU A 208 11.08 -5.94 23.72
C GLU A 208 10.16 -5.14 22.78
N ILE A 209 10.47 -3.86 22.54
CA ILE A 209 9.67 -3.00 21.67
C ILE A 209 10.50 -2.55 20.48
N LYS A 210 10.05 -2.88 19.28
CA LYS A 210 10.64 -2.42 18.01
C LYS A 210 9.60 -1.70 17.17
N VAL A 211 9.92 -0.48 16.74
CA VAL A 211 9.03 0.38 15.95
C VAL A 211 9.72 0.78 14.65
N LEU A 212 9.08 0.51 13.54
CA LEU A 212 9.48 0.91 12.21
C LEU A 212 8.37 1.74 11.58
N PHE A 213 8.68 2.91 11.04
CA PHE A 213 7.70 3.70 10.31
C PHE A 213 8.31 4.42 9.11
N ASP A 214 7.48 4.73 8.12
CA ASP A 214 7.89 5.45 6.91
C ASP A 214 8.03 6.95 7.20
N ASP A 215 9.17 7.54 6.83
CA ASP A 215 9.41 8.97 7.06
C ASP A 215 8.43 9.86 6.28
N PHE A 216 8.11 9.52 5.03
CA PHE A 216 7.24 10.36 4.20
C PHE A 216 5.81 10.40 4.74
N GLY A 217 5.28 9.27 5.19
CA GLY A 217 3.96 9.18 5.82
C GLY A 217 3.90 9.94 7.14
N SER A 218 5.00 9.93 7.91
CA SER A 218 5.04 10.43 9.29
C SER A 218 5.71 11.80 9.46
N MET A 219 6.50 12.28 8.49
CA MET A 219 7.43 13.42 8.60
C MET A 219 6.80 14.75 9.06
N MET A 220 5.52 14.98 8.78
CA MET A 220 4.80 16.19 9.16
C MET A 220 4.02 16.02 10.47
N ARG A 221 3.99 14.82 11.02
CA ARG A 221 3.06 14.40 12.06
C ARG A 221 3.74 13.74 13.26
N MET A 222 4.93 13.18 13.08
CA MET A 222 5.77 12.59 14.10
C MET A 222 6.96 13.50 14.35
N PRO A 223 7.00 14.28 15.45
CA PRO A 223 8.13 15.12 15.77
C PRO A 223 9.32 14.29 16.29
N GLU A 224 10.50 14.85 16.19
CA GLU A 224 11.75 14.21 16.63
C GLU A 224 11.72 13.90 18.13
N GLU A 225 11.08 14.77 18.92
CA GLU A 225 10.91 14.60 20.35
C GLU A 225 10.14 13.33 20.72
N ALA A 226 9.10 12.97 19.95
CA ALA A 226 8.33 11.73 20.15
C ALA A 226 9.19 10.48 19.84
N VAL A 227 10.02 10.55 18.80
CA VAL A 227 10.98 9.48 18.47
C VAL A 227 12.05 9.34 19.56
N GLU A 228 12.57 10.47 20.08
CA GLU A 228 13.52 10.45 21.20
C GLU A 228 12.89 9.88 22.48
N GLU A 229 11.61 10.11 22.70
CA GLU A 229 10.87 9.56 23.83
C GLU A 229 10.74 8.03 23.72
N LEU A 230 10.37 7.50 22.55
CA LEU A 230 10.40 6.06 22.30
C LEU A 230 11.75 5.44 22.65
N ARG A 231 12.84 6.05 22.20
CA ARG A 231 14.20 5.57 22.49
C ARG A 231 14.53 5.65 23.97
N ARG A 232 14.05 6.68 24.65
CA ARG A 232 14.30 6.89 26.10
C ARG A 232 13.63 5.84 26.97
N ILE A 233 12.48 5.34 26.58
CA ILE A 233 11.79 4.24 27.29
C ILE A 233 12.38 2.86 26.96
N GLY A 234 13.37 2.78 26.08
CA GLY A 234 14.04 1.52 25.70
C GLY A 234 13.55 0.88 24.42
N ALA A 235 12.61 1.50 23.69
CA ALA A 235 12.19 1.02 22.39
C ALA A 235 13.27 1.26 21.32
N GLU A 236 13.49 0.29 20.45
CA GLU A 236 14.31 0.46 19.25
C GLU A 236 13.47 1.05 18.12
N VAL A 237 13.98 2.09 17.46
CA VAL A 237 13.22 2.80 16.40
C VAL A 237 14.06 2.93 15.15
N LEU A 238 13.50 2.45 14.03
CA LEU A 238 14.03 2.67 12.68
C LEU A 238 13.01 3.49 11.84
N ILE A 239 13.54 4.37 11.01
CA ILE A 239 12.74 5.24 10.15
C ILE A 239 13.03 4.85 8.70
N PHE A 240 12.00 4.32 8.01
CA PHE A 240 12.14 3.88 6.64
C PHE A 240 12.30 5.06 5.70
N ASN A 241 13.30 4.99 4.86
CA ASN A 241 13.54 5.87 3.72
C ASN A 241 13.45 7.37 4.08
N PRO A 242 14.33 7.91 4.99
CA PRO A 242 14.27 9.26 5.50
C PRO A 242 14.40 10.33 4.40
N VAL A 243 13.44 11.25 4.31
CA VAL A 243 13.34 12.25 3.24
C VAL A 243 14.47 13.29 3.27
N HIS A 244 15.04 13.59 4.43
CA HIS A 244 16.14 14.56 4.55
C HIS A 244 17.45 14.08 3.90
N HIS A 245 17.64 12.78 3.73
CA HIS A 245 18.78 12.21 3.00
C HIS A 245 18.67 12.42 1.47
N TYR A 246 17.52 12.92 0.95
CA TYR A 246 17.20 12.96 -0.49
C TYR A 246 17.47 14.28 -1.19
N VAL A 247 17.95 15.31 -0.51
CA VAL A 247 18.41 16.52 -1.21
C VAL A 247 19.39 16.16 -2.33
N ASN A 248 20.07 15.02 -2.21
CA ASN A 248 21.01 14.50 -3.21
C ASN A 248 20.45 13.37 -4.10
N ARG A 249 19.27 12.78 -3.83
CA ARG A 249 18.80 11.57 -4.54
C ARG A 249 17.36 11.60 -5.06
N LEU A 250 16.48 12.52 -4.65
CA LEU A 250 15.08 12.72 -5.11
C LEU A 250 14.20 11.46 -5.25
N TYR A 251 14.41 10.43 -4.41
CA TYR A 251 13.63 9.18 -4.47
C TYR A 251 12.46 9.18 -3.51
N PHE A 252 11.27 9.60 -3.99
CA PHE A 252 10.03 9.62 -3.21
C PHE A 252 9.15 8.39 -3.45
N ASN A 253 9.42 7.58 -4.48
CA ASN A 253 8.48 6.61 -4.99
C ASN A 253 8.37 5.34 -4.14
N TYR A 254 9.47 4.86 -3.57
CA TYR A 254 9.46 3.63 -2.80
C TYR A 254 9.13 3.91 -1.35
N ARG A 255 7.97 3.43 -0.88
CA ARG A 255 7.49 3.65 0.49
C ARG A 255 7.15 2.34 1.17
N ASP A 256 7.28 2.32 2.47
CA ASP A 256 6.79 1.23 3.28
C ASP A 256 5.36 1.53 3.71
N HIS A 257 4.41 0.96 2.96
CA HIS A 257 2.98 1.21 3.19
C HIS A 257 2.33 0.09 4.02
N ARG A 258 3.13 -0.84 4.56
CA ARG A 258 2.65 -1.91 5.42
C ARG A 258 2.12 -1.38 6.74
N LYS A 259 1.19 -2.10 7.33
CA LYS A 259 0.67 -1.92 8.67
C LYS A 259 0.69 -3.28 9.32
N ILE A 260 1.71 -3.49 10.15
CA ILE A 260 1.94 -4.75 10.85
C ILE A 260 2.12 -4.45 12.33
N ALA A 261 1.41 -5.19 13.18
CA ALA A 261 1.73 -5.28 14.60
C ALA A 261 1.82 -6.76 14.97
N CYS A 262 2.92 -7.17 15.59
CA CYS A 262 3.16 -8.54 16.05
C CYS A 262 3.42 -8.53 17.55
N ILE A 263 2.73 -9.40 18.27
CA ILE A 263 2.75 -9.49 19.73
C ILE A 263 3.02 -10.94 20.10
N ASP A 264 4.12 -11.17 20.82
CA ASP A 264 4.51 -12.47 21.42
C ASP A 264 4.48 -13.67 20.44
N GLY A 265 4.59 -13.42 19.13
CA GLY A 265 4.57 -14.44 18.08
C GLY A 265 3.22 -15.06 17.80
N ASP A 266 2.29 -15.03 18.73
CA ASP A 266 0.98 -15.68 18.65
C ASP A 266 -0.15 -14.77 18.17
N THR A 267 0.04 -13.45 18.18
CA THR A 267 -0.93 -12.47 17.68
C THR A 267 -0.29 -11.54 16.67
N ALA A 268 -0.98 -11.32 15.54
CA ALA A 268 -0.54 -10.37 14.53
C ALA A 268 -1.73 -9.63 13.90
N TYR A 269 -1.47 -8.38 13.51
CA TYR A 269 -2.44 -7.48 12.89
C TYR A 269 -1.93 -6.98 11.55
N THR A 270 -2.85 -6.84 10.60
CA THR A 270 -2.65 -6.07 9.36
C THR A 270 -3.98 -5.48 8.88
N GLY A 271 -3.94 -4.44 8.06
CA GLY A 271 -5.14 -3.76 7.58
C GLY A 271 -4.86 -2.46 6.88
N GLY A 272 -5.88 -1.61 6.77
CA GLY A 272 -5.80 -0.30 6.13
C GLY A 272 -5.40 0.82 7.09
N ALA A 273 -5.69 0.68 8.40
CA ALA A 273 -5.55 1.75 9.39
C ALA A 273 -4.09 2.02 9.79
N ASN A 274 -3.75 3.29 9.94
CA ASN A 274 -2.48 3.76 10.51
C ASN A 274 -2.66 4.24 11.96
N ILE A 275 -1.55 4.58 12.62
CA ILE A 275 -1.55 5.09 14.00
C ILE A 275 -1.72 6.61 13.98
N ALA A 276 -2.96 7.05 13.85
CA ALA A 276 -3.34 8.47 13.93
C ALA A 276 -4.84 8.62 14.24
N ASP A 277 -5.19 9.71 14.91
CA ASP A 277 -6.53 9.96 15.48
C ASP A 277 -7.67 9.90 14.45
N GLU A 278 -7.43 10.30 13.21
CA GLU A 278 -8.46 10.24 12.16
C GLU A 278 -8.86 8.82 11.78
N TYR A 279 -7.97 7.82 11.91
CA TYR A 279 -8.28 6.41 11.61
C TYR A 279 -9.19 5.78 12.67
N ALA A 280 -9.17 6.31 13.89
CA ALA A 280 -10.08 5.93 14.98
C ALA A 280 -11.26 6.91 15.13
N ASN A 281 -11.49 7.79 14.17
CA ASN A 281 -12.52 8.84 14.21
C ASN A 281 -12.50 9.71 15.50
N ILE A 282 -11.36 9.78 16.19
CA ILE A 282 -11.13 10.71 17.31
C ILE A 282 -11.13 12.15 16.80
N THR A 283 -10.61 12.36 15.59
CA THR A 283 -10.66 13.65 14.88
C THR A 283 -11.31 13.47 13.52
N GLU A 284 -12.28 14.34 13.20
CA GLU A 284 -12.90 14.34 11.88
C GLU A 284 -12.01 15.08 10.86
N ARG A 285 -11.74 14.43 9.71
CA ARG A 285 -10.92 15.01 8.65
C ARG A 285 -11.59 15.01 7.27
N PHE A 286 -12.23 13.90 6.88
CA PHE A 286 -12.93 13.71 5.60
C PHE A 286 -14.31 13.05 5.82
N GLY A 287 -15.11 13.58 6.77
CA GLY A 287 -16.28 12.91 7.30
C GLY A 287 -15.89 11.66 8.09
N TYR A 288 -16.78 10.67 8.17
CA TYR A 288 -16.48 9.41 8.83
C TYR A 288 -15.38 8.67 8.07
N TRP A 289 -14.31 8.33 8.77
CA TRP A 289 -13.18 7.55 8.23
C TRP A 289 -13.45 6.07 8.43
N LYS A 290 -13.86 5.38 7.36
CA LYS A 290 -14.13 3.95 7.37
C LYS A 290 -12.88 3.18 6.98
N ASP A 291 -12.22 2.61 7.95
CA ASP A 291 -11.11 1.68 7.75
C ASP A 291 -11.46 0.28 8.24
N ASP A 292 -10.55 -0.66 8.13
CA ASP A 292 -10.68 -2.04 8.56
C ASP A 292 -9.33 -2.69 8.83
N GLY A 293 -9.36 -3.90 9.36
CA GLY A 293 -8.20 -4.74 9.51
C GLY A 293 -8.55 -6.15 9.95
N ILE A 294 -7.50 -6.95 10.15
CA ILE A 294 -7.63 -8.33 10.57
C ILE A 294 -6.64 -8.63 11.68
N ARG A 295 -7.10 -9.32 12.70
CA ARG A 295 -6.28 -9.98 13.71
C ARG A 295 -6.13 -11.46 13.39
N LEU A 296 -4.90 -11.93 13.44
CA LEU A 296 -4.53 -13.34 13.35
C LEU A 296 -4.05 -13.84 14.70
N GLU A 297 -4.41 -15.06 15.05
CA GLU A 297 -3.95 -15.74 16.26
C GLU A 297 -3.46 -17.14 15.91
N GLY A 298 -2.20 -17.46 16.21
CA GLY A 298 -1.56 -18.76 15.96
C GLY A 298 -0.61 -18.80 14.76
N GLN A 299 -0.54 -19.93 14.06
CA GLN A 299 0.58 -20.26 13.16
C GLN A 299 0.86 -19.26 12.03
N ALA A 300 -0.15 -18.61 11.46
CA ALA A 300 0.04 -17.65 10.36
C ALA A 300 0.69 -16.33 10.80
N CYS A 301 0.69 -16.01 12.10
CA CYS A 301 1.36 -14.81 12.65
C CYS A 301 2.84 -14.78 12.29
N TRP A 302 3.46 -15.97 12.16
CA TRP A 302 4.87 -16.10 11.77
C TRP A 302 5.21 -15.39 10.47
N THR A 303 4.35 -15.45 9.47
CA THR A 303 4.65 -14.78 8.20
C THR A 303 4.79 -13.26 8.38
N LEU A 304 3.88 -12.61 9.12
CA LEU A 304 3.97 -11.17 9.37
C LEU A 304 5.16 -10.83 10.27
N THR A 305 5.41 -11.61 11.32
CA THR A 305 6.59 -11.43 12.19
C THR A 305 7.90 -11.56 11.40
N ARG A 306 8.00 -12.58 10.54
CA ARG A 306 9.15 -12.80 9.66
C ARG A 306 9.37 -11.62 8.68
N GLU A 307 8.30 -11.10 8.09
CA GLU A 307 8.39 -9.97 7.16
C GLU A 307 8.82 -8.69 7.88
N PHE A 308 8.33 -8.44 9.11
CA PHE A 308 8.84 -7.36 9.96
C PHE A 308 10.34 -7.52 10.24
N ILE A 309 10.77 -8.69 10.73
CA ILE A 309 12.18 -8.98 11.05
C ILE A 309 13.05 -8.79 9.79
N TYR A 310 12.60 -9.28 8.63
CA TYR A 310 13.32 -9.13 7.38
C TYR A 310 13.52 -7.67 6.98
N MET A 311 12.49 -6.81 7.12
CA MET A 311 12.63 -5.39 6.85
C MET A 311 13.51 -4.71 7.89
N TRP A 312 13.36 -5.06 9.16
CA TRP A 312 14.18 -4.53 10.26
C TRP A 312 15.67 -4.75 10.01
N GLU A 313 16.06 -5.96 9.66
CA GLU A 313 17.46 -6.32 9.38
C GLU A 313 17.99 -5.65 8.11
N ARG A 314 17.16 -5.55 7.07
CA ARG A 314 17.52 -4.84 5.84
C ARG A 314 17.80 -3.36 6.07
N MET A 315 17.11 -2.75 7.01
CA MET A 315 17.35 -1.36 7.41
C MET A 315 18.56 -1.17 8.33
N GLY A 316 19.25 -2.24 8.68
CA GLY A 316 20.45 -2.20 9.52
C GLY A 316 20.21 -2.48 10.99
N GLY A 317 18.97 -2.74 11.37
CA GLY A 317 18.65 -3.30 12.67
C GLY A 317 19.23 -4.70 12.85
N SER A 318 19.27 -5.18 14.06
CA SER A 318 19.68 -6.55 14.38
C SER A 318 18.77 -7.11 15.46
N LEU A 319 18.51 -8.40 15.38
CA LEU A 319 18.01 -9.15 16.52
C LEU A 319 19.23 -9.57 17.33
N GLN A 320 19.28 -9.24 18.61
CA GLN A 320 20.41 -9.61 19.48
C GLN A 320 20.51 -11.13 19.62
N GLN A 321 19.37 -11.81 19.65
CA GLN A 321 19.21 -13.26 19.58
C GLN A 321 17.92 -13.59 18.87
N GLU A 322 17.88 -14.72 18.11
CA GLU A 322 16.62 -15.26 17.63
C GLU A 322 15.97 -16.06 18.79
N HIS A 323 14.90 -15.52 19.33
CA HIS A 323 14.15 -16.16 20.39
C HIS A 323 13.04 -17.05 19.85
N ASP A 324 12.82 -18.20 20.50
CA ASP A 324 11.73 -19.10 20.13
C ASP A 324 10.36 -18.44 20.24
N TYR A 325 10.19 -17.46 21.13
CA TYR A 325 8.93 -16.73 21.30
C TYR A 325 8.61 -15.74 20.15
N TYR A 326 9.52 -15.50 19.20
CA TYR A 326 9.16 -14.81 17.96
C TYR A 326 8.27 -15.67 17.07
N ARG A 327 8.30 -16.98 17.28
CA ARG A 327 7.49 -17.95 16.55
C ARG A 327 6.23 -18.29 17.35
N PRO A 328 5.12 -18.58 16.66
CA PRO A 328 3.90 -19.00 17.34
C PRO A 328 4.14 -20.24 18.21
N GLN A 329 3.75 -20.12 19.47
CA GLN A 329 3.79 -21.23 20.44
C GLN A 329 2.43 -21.94 20.52
N SER A 330 1.37 -21.28 20.09
CA SER A 330 0.00 -21.80 20.13
C SER A 330 -0.52 -22.21 18.74
N THR A 331 -1.52 -23.08 18.75
CA THR A 331 -2.41 -23.32 17.62
C THR A 331 -3.80 -22.86 18.02
N ALA A 332 -4.34 -21.85 17.34
CA ALA A 332 -5.72 -21.45 17.59
C ALA A 332 -6.71 -22.44 16.94
N ALA A 333 -7.88 -22.59 17.52
CA ALA A 333 -8.97 -23.37 16.95
C ALA A 333 -9.65 -22.61 15.79
N GLY A 334 -8.86 -22.19 14.78
CA GLY A 334 -9.38 -21.49 13.60
C GLY A 334 -9.92 -22.46 12.56
N GLN A 335 -11.03 -22.09 11.93
CA GLN A 335 -11.57 -22.79 10.76
C GLN A 335 -11.10 -22.12 9.47
N GLY A 336 -11.01 -22.91 8.39
CA GLY A 336 -10.54 -22.44 7.09
C GLY A 336 -9.02 -22.36 7.00
N PHE A 337 -8.55 -21.60 6.02
CA PHE A 337 -7.13 -21.46 5.71
C PHE A 337 -6.75 -19.97 5.69
N VAL A 338 -5.54 -19.68 6.13
CA VAL A 338 -5.00 -18.32 6.24
C VAL A 338 -3.65 -18.27 5.55
N GLN A 339 -3.43 -17.27 4.69
CA GLN A 339 -2.19 -17.10 3.94
C GLN A 339 -1.78 -15.63 3.90
N PRO A 340 -1.01 -15.15 4.90
CA PRO A 340 -0.47 -13.80 4.84
C PRO A 340 0.57 -13.68 3.74
N ILE A 341 0.56 -12.53 3.07
CA ILE A 341 1.51 -12.19 2.01
C ILE A 341 2.13 -10.82 2.27
N ALA A 342 3.30 -10.62 1.71
CA ALA A 342 3.94 -9.31 1.61
C ALA A 342 4.52 -9.12 0.22
N ASP A 343 4.51 -7.89 -0.25
CA ASP A 343 5.02 -7.52 -1.56
C ASP A 343 5.93 -6.30 -1.46
N GLY A 344 6.65 -6.00 -2.54
CA GLY A 344 7.50 -4.82 -2.57
C GLY A 344 8.20 -4.63 -3.91
N PRO A 345 8.71 -3.43 -4.18
CA PRO A 345 9.32 -3.10 -5.46
C PRO A 345 10.57 -3.92 -5.78
N ASP A 346 11.14 -4.60 -4.83
CA ASP A 346 12.30 -5.48 -4.98
C ASP A 346 11.96 -6.90 -5.46
N SER A 347 10.68 -7.27 -5.45
CA SER A 347 10.18 -8.50 -6.08
C SER A 347 9.82 -8.34 -7.56
N ASN A 348 9.76 -7.11 -8.07
CA ASN A 348 9.42 -6.83 -9.46
C ASN A 348 10.32 -7.63 -10.47
N PRO A 349 9.76 -8.15 -11.57
CA PRO A 349 8.43 -7.83 -12.12
C PRO A 349 7.26 -8.65 -11.53
N VAL A 350 7.49 -9.52 -10.57
CA VAL A 350 6.43 -10.31 -9.92
C VAL A 350 5.83 -9.49 -8.79
N SER A 351 4.52 -9.22 -8.86
CA SER A 351 3.75 -8.63 -7.76
C SER A 351 2.77 -9.67 -7.23
N SER A 352 3.09 -10.23 -6.07
CA SER A 352 2.25 -11.25 -5.44
C SER A 352 0.87 -10.72 -5.08
N ALA A 353 0.75 -9.43 -4.73
CA ALA A 353 -0.50 -8.79 -4.40
C ALA A 353 -1.38 -8.57 -5.65
N GLU A 354 -0.80 -8.02 -6.73
CA GLU A 354 -1.53 -7.82 -7.99
C GLU A 354 -1.99 -9.16 -8.58
N ASP A 355 -1.09 -10.15 -8.61
CA ASP A 355 -1.40 -11.50 -9.09
C ASP A 355 -2.49 -12.19 -8.25
N ALA A 356 -2.51 -11.96 -6.92
CA ALA A 356 -3.56 -12.46 -6.04
C ALA A 356 -4.92 -11.81 -6.39
N PHE A 357 -4.95 -10.49 -6.60
CA PHE A 357 -6.17 -9.77 -6.97
C PHE A 357 -6.69 -10.23 -8.33
N LEU A 358 -5.80 -10.37 -9.33
CA LEU A 358 -6.18 -10.89 -10.65
C LEU A 358 -6.76 -12.32 -10.57
N GLN A 359 -6.18 -13.17 -9.69
CA GLN A 359 -6.70 -14.53 -9.51
C GLN A 359 -7.99 -14.58 -8.70
N LEU A 360 -8.19 -13.69 -7.69
CA LEU A 360 -9.47 -13.56 -6.99
C LEU A 360 -10.59 -13.12 -7.94
N ILE A 361 -10.33 -12.10 -8.76
CA ILE A 361 -11.30 -11.58 -9.72
C ILE A 361 -11.59 -12.62 -10.82
N GLY A 362 -10.54 -13.22 -11.38
CA GLY A 362 -10.66 -14.17 -12.48
C GLY A 362 -11.14 -15.56 -12.07
N GLY A 363 -11.03 -15.93 -10.79
CA GLY A 363 -11.49 -17.20 -10.23
C GLY A 363 -12.95 -17.18 -9.76
N ALA A 364 -13.50 -16.00 -9.51
CA ALA A 364 -14.86 -15.85 -9.01
C ALA A 364 -15.91 -16.26 -10.04
N LYS A 365 -16.97 -16.90 -9.57
CA LYS A 365 -18.10 -17.39 -10.39
C LYS A 365 -19.39 -16.61 -10.17
N HIS A 366 -19.56 -16.03 -9.00
CA HIS A 366 -20.82 -15.41 -8.58
C HIS A 366 -20.67 -13.95 -8.18
N MET A 367 -19.66 -13.60 -7.38
CA MET A 367 -19.49 -12.25 -6.87
C MET A 367 -18.04 -11.87 -6.61
N VAL A 368 -17.71 -10.61 -6.86
CA VAL A 368 -16.46 -9.97 -6.40
C VAL A 368 -16.80 -8.60 -5.83
N TYR A 369 -16.58 -8.42 -4.54
CA TYR A 369 -16.78 -7.15 -3.86
C TYR A 369 -15.43 -6.59 -3.43
N ILE A 370 -15.18 -5.31 -3.74
CA ILE A 370 -13.88 -4.66 -3.53
C ILE A 370 -14.10 -3.34 -2.82
N THR A 371 -13.36 -3.09 -1.75
CA THR A 371 -13.21 -1.75 -1.17
C THR A 371 -11.81 -1.22 -1.51
N SER A 372 -11.71 0.02 -1.93
CA SER A 372 -10.43 0.70 -2.11
C SER A 372 -10.59 2.22 -2.11
N PRO A 373 -9.71 2.97 -1.44
CA PRO A 373 -9.75 4.44 -1.51
C PRO A 373 -9.34 4.98 -2.88
N TYR A 374 -8.53 4.23 -3.62
CA TYR A 374 -7.97 4.65 -4.90
C TYR A 374 -8.27 3.63 -5.99
N LEU A 375 -8.32 4.12 -7.23
CA LEU A 375 -8.46 3.30 -8.43
C LEU A 375 -7.57 3.91 -9.53
N ALA A 376 -6.39 3.35 -9.69
CA ALA A 376 -5.43 3.72 -10.71
C ALA A 376 -4.74 2.46 -11.22
N ILE A 377 -5.51 1.65 -11.94
CA ILE A 377 -5.18 0.28 -12.34
C ILE A 377 -4.58 0.21 -13.75
N ASP A 378 -3.88 -0.87 -14.00
CA ASP A 378 -3.37 -1.18 -15.34
C ASP A 378 -4.43 -1.84 -16.23
N GLU A 379 -4.07 -2.11 -17.49
CA GLU A 379 -4.98 -2.74 -18.45
C GLU A 379 -5.36 -4.18 -18.06
N SER A 380 -4.49 -4.90 -17.35
CA SER A 380 -4.73 -6.28 -16.92
C SER A 380 -5.83 -6.33 -15.87
N MET A 381 -5.75 -5.44 -14.87
CA MET A 381 -6.74 -5.33 -13.81
C MET A 381 -8.08 -4.78 -14.33
N GLU A 382 -8.05 -3.72 -15.16
CA GLU A 382 -9.26 -3.18 -15.82
C GLU A 382 -9.96 -4.28 -16.64
N LYS A 383 -9.18 -5.04 -17.41
CA LYS A 383 -9.70 -6.14 -18.23
C LYS A 383 -10.28 -7.26 -17.38
N ALA A 384 -9.63 -7.64 -16.28
CA ALA A 384 -10.11 -8.69 -15.38
C ALA A 384 -11.48 -8.34 -14.79
N LEU A 385 -11.65 -7.10 -14.29
CA LEU A 385 -12.92 -6.60 -13.75
C LEU A 385 -14.02 -6.60 -14.82
N CYS A 386 -13.71 -6.09 -16.01
CA CYS A 386 -14.66 -6.06 -17.14
C CYS A 386 -15.06 -7.47 -17.60
N MET A 387 -14.11 -8.40 -17.67
CA MET A 387 -14.39 -9.78 -18.08
C MET A 387 -15.24 -10.51 -17.04
N ALA A 388 -14.93 -10.37 -15.75
CA ALA A 388 -15.72 -10.98 -14.69
C ALA A 388 -17.18 -10.48 -14.74
N ALA A 389 -17.39 -9.16 -14.76
CA ALA A 389 -18.72 -8.58 -14.84
C ALA A 389 -19.45 -8.96 -16.14
N GLY A 390 -18.79 -8.89 -17.31
CA GLY A 390 -19.33 -9.29 -18.61
C GLY A 390 -19.65 -10.78 -18.71
N SER A 391 -19.07 -11.62 -17.86
CA SER A 391 -19.38 -13.05 -17.75
C SER A 391 -20.51 -13.35 -16.77
N GLY A 392 -21.11 -12.34 -16.14
CA GLY A 392 -22.24 -12.47 -15.23
C GLY A 392 -21.87 -12.52 -13.74
N VAL A 393 -20.62 -12.32 -13.39
CA VAL A 393 -20.21 -12.16 -11.98
C VAL A 393 -20.68 -10.80 -11.46
N ASP A 394 -21.27 -10.76 -10.26
CA ASP A 394 -21.67 -9.51 -9.60
C ASP A 394 -20.43 -8.79 -9.06
N VAL A 395 -19.84 -7.92 -9.87
CA VAL A 395 -18.64 -7.15 -9.50
C VAL A 395 -19.06 -5.79 -8.93
N ARG A 396 -18.71 -5.55 -7.66
CA ARG A 396 -19.00 -4.29 -6.95
C ARG A 396 -17.72 -3.65 -6.44
N LEU A 397 -17.54 -2.38 -6.80
CA LEU A 397 -16.42 -1.55 -6.36
C LEU A 397 -16.94 -0.44 -5.44
N MET A 398 -16.48 -0.41 -4.20
CA MET A 398 -16.84 0.58 -3.20
C MET A 398 -15.68 1.55 -3.00
N MET A 399 -15.96 2.84 -3.14
CA MET A 399 -14.98 3.93 -3.12
C MET A 399 -15.43 5.07 -2.20
N PRO A 400 -14.52 5.99 -1.80
CA PRO A 400 -14.88 7.11 -0.95
C PRO A 400 -15.91 8.04 -1.60
N GLY A 401 -16.84 8.55 -0.78
CA GLY A 401 -17.71 9.67 -1.14
C GLY A 401 -16.97 10.99 -1.04
N ILE A 402 -16.13 11.14 0.00
CA ILE A 402 -15.24 12.29 0.22
C ILE A 402 -13.80 11.80 0.09
N PRO A 403 -13.12 12.04 -1.04
CA PRO A 403 -11.75 11.59 -1.23
C PRO A 403 -10.75 12.50 -0.51
N ASP A 404 -9.67 11.93 0.01
CA ASP A 404 -8.53 12.66 0.59
C ASP A 404 -7.65 13.31 -0.50
N HIS A 405 -7.50 12.65 -1.66
CA HIS A 405 -6.73 13.11 -2.81
C HIS A 405 -7.62 13.37 -4.03
N LYS A 406 -8.03 14.64 -4.22
CA LYS A 406 -8.97 15.04 -5.29
C LYS A 406 -8.47 14.70 -6.70
N PHE A 407 -7.17 14.88 -6.98
CA PHE A 407 -6.62 14.57 -8.31
C PHE A 407 -6.60 13.06 -8.58
N ALA A 408 -6.19 12.25 -7.61
CA ALA A 408 -6.25 10.80 -7.73
C ALA A 408 -7.68 10.31 -7.95
N PHE A 409 -8.67 10.96 -7.30
CA PHE A 409 -10.06 10.64 -7.51
C PHE A 409 -10.57 11.01 -8.91
N MET A 410 -10.13 12.14 -9.49
CA MET A 410 -10.45 12.51 -10.88
C MET A 410 -9.88 11.48 -11.87
N VAL A 411 -8.71 10.92 -11.58
CA VAL A 411 -8.12 9.83 -12.36
C VAL A 411 -8.97 8.55 -12.18
N ALA A 412 -9.37 8.21 -10.95
CA ALA A 412 -10.24 7.07 -10.69
C ALA A 412 -11.56 7.16 -11.49
N GLU A 413 -12.21 8.33 -11.52
CA GLU A 413 -13.43 8.57 -12.30
C GLU A 413 -13.22 8.34 -13.82
N SER A 414 -11.99 8.42 -14.32
CA SER A 414 -11.72 8.16 -15.75
C SER A 414 -11.82 6.68 -16.12
N TYR A 415 -11.70 5.77 -15.16
CA TYR A 415 -11.91 4.32 -15.34
C TYR A 415 -13.39 3.92 -15.27
N PHE A 416 -14.24 4.70 -14.59
CA PHE A 416 -15.64 4.33 -14.34
C PHE A 416 -16.42 4.04 -15.62
N GLY A 417 -16.17 4.79 -16.69
CA GLY A 417 -16.90 4.62 -17.95
C GLY A 417 -16.79 3.22 -18.52
N GLU A 418 -15.59 2.69 -18.60
CA GLU A 418 -15.31 1.36 -19.13
C GLU A 418 -15.87 0.27 -18.20
N LEU A 419 -15.65 0.42 -16.89
CA LEU A 419 -16.16 -0.51 -15.88
C LEU A 419 -17.70 -0.58 -15.88
N LEU A 420 -18.38 0.58 -15.89
CA LEU A 420 -19.85 0.66 -15.95
C LEU A 420 -20.41 0.07 -17.24
N ASN A 421 -19.72 0.25 -18.38
CA ASN A 421 -20.15 -0.32 -19.67
C ASN A 421 -20.15 -1.84 -19.66
N HIS A 422 -19.27 -2.46 -18.88
CA HIS A 422 -19.17 -3.91 -18.74
C HIS A 422 -19.99 -4.49 -17.58
N GLY A 423 -20.74 -3.66 -16.84
CA GLY A 423 -21.65 -4.10 -15.80
C GLY A 423 -21.07 -4.08 -14.39
N VAL A 424 -19.85 -3.56 -14.19
CA VAL A 424 -19.30 -3.32 -12.85
C VAL A 424 -20.14 -2.27 -12.13
N LYS A 425 -20.58 -2.55 -10.92
CA LYS A 425 -21.36 -1.65 -10.08
C LYS A 425 -20.41 -0.84 -9.18
N ILE A 426 -20.48 0.47 -9.25
CA ILE A 426 -19.60 1.37 -8.49
C ILE A 426 -20.43 2.11 -7.43
N TYR A 427 -19.95 2.08 -6.20
CA TYR A 427 -20.60 2.70 -5.04
C TYR A 427 -19.69 3.75 -4.43
N ARG A 428 -20.26 4.90 -4.05
CA ARG A 428 -19.57 5.97 -3.33
C ARG A 428 -20.09 6.06 -1.91
N PHE A 429 -19.26 5.76 -0.93
CA PHE A 429 -19.56 5.78 0.49
C PHE A 429 -19.85 7.21 0.96
N THR A 430 -21.13 7.56 1.14
CA THR A 430 -21.55 8.96 1.35
C THR A 430 -21.14 9.56 2.71
N PRO A 431 -20.99 8.78 3.81
CA PRO A 431 -20.61 9.36 5.10
C PRO A 431 -19.21 9.98 5.15
N GLY A 432 -18.31 9.57 4.23
CA GLY A 432 -16.95 10.10 4.29
C GLY A 432 -15.93 9.38 3.43
N LEU A 433 -14.74 9.19 3.99
CA LEU A 433 -13.63 8.47 3.35
C LEU A 433 -13.74 6.97 3.62
N LEU A 434 -13.92 6.18 2.59
CA LEU A 434 -13.74 4.72 2.65
C LEU A 434 -12.27 4.40 2.38
N HIS A 435 -11.57 3.89 3.38
CA HIS A 435 -10.13 3.64 3.31
C HIS A 435 -9.75 2.16 3.49
N GLY A 436 -10.71 1.25 3.75
CA GLY A 436 -10.49 -0.19 3.76
C GLY A 436 -10.00 -0.71 2.40
N LYS A 437 -9.19 -1.76 2.42
CA LYS A 437 -8.62 -2.40 1.23
C LYS A 437 -8.87 -3.90 1.31
N THR A 438 -10.04 -4.29 0.82
CA THR A 438 -10.49 -5.67 0.89
C THR A 438 -11.02 -6.15 -0.44
N VAL A 439 -10.86 -7.43 -0.70
CA VAL A 439 -11.48 -8.14 -1.83
C VAL A 439 -12.18 -9.38 -1.27
N LEU A 440 -13.43 -9.57 -1.61
CA LEU A 440 -14.19 -10.78 -1.27
C LEU A 440 -14.72 -11.43 -2.56
N ALA A 441 -14.39 -12.69 -2.78
CA ALA A 441 -14.80 -13.47 -3.94
C ALA A 441 -15.61 -14.69 -3.50
N ASP A 442 -16.82 -14.82 -4.03
CA ASP A 442 -17.76 -15.95 -3.87
C ASP A 442 -18.07 -16.35 -2.39
N ARG A 443 -17.78 -15.50 -1.42
CA ARG A 443 -17.83 -15.80 0.03
C ARG A 443 -16.91 -16.96 0.45
N GLU A 444 -15.95 -17.31 -0.39
CA GLU A 444 -15.05 -18.44 -0.20
C GLU A 444 -13.59 -18.02 -0.09
N ALA A 445 -13.21 -16.90 -0.72
CA ALA A 445 -11.88 -16.35 -0.63
C ALA A 445 -11.94 -14.82 -0.40
N ALA A 446 -11.06 -14.31 0.45
CA ALA A 446 -10.98 -12.88 0.71
C ALA A 446 -9.52 -12.44 0.88
N PHE A 447 -9.28 -11.16 0.61
CA PHE A 447 -8.05 -10.45 0.97
C PHE A 447 -8.39 -9.28 1.89
N VAL A 448 -7.61 -9.11 2.96
CA VAL A 448 -7.66 -7.96 3.87
C VAL A 448 -6.23 -7.47 4.10
N GLY A 449 -5.95 -6.18 3.88
CA GLY A 449 -4.58 -5.69 4.06
C GLY A 449 -4.38 -4.21 3.74
N SER A 450 -3.15 -3.86 3.34
CA SER A 450 -2.75 -2.49 3.06
C SER A 450 -2.82 -2.11 1.57
N VAL A 451 -3.08 -3.07 0.67
CA VAL A 451 -2.94 -2.95 -0.79
C VAL A 451 -4.12 -2.20 -1.42
N ASN A 452 -3.88 -1.02 -1.95
CA ASN A 452 -4.88 -0.29 -2.73
C ASN A 452 -4.99 -0.84 -4.16
N MET A 453 -6.12 -0.57 -4.82
CA MET A 453 -6.30 -0.82 -6.26
C MET A 453 -5.59 0.25 -7.09
N ASP A 454 -4.28 0.37 -6.91
CA ASP A 454 -3.48 1.34 -7.65
C ASP A 454 -2.08 0.82 -7.98
N TYR A 455 -1.48 1.44 -9.00
CA TYR A 455 -0.17 1.08 -9.50
C TYR A 455 0.94 1.25 -8.44
N ARG A 456 0.80 2.22 -7.53
CA ARG A 456 1.82 2.45 -6.49
C ARG A 456 1.87 1.29 -5.51
N SER A 457 0.71 0.80 -5.07
CA SER A 457 0.62 -0.37 -4.19
C SER A 457 1.16 -1.62 -4.88
N PHE A 458 0.83 -1.84 -6.15
CA PHE A 458 1.26 -3.04 -6.86
C PHE A 458 2.75 -3.04 -7.26
N GLN A 459 3.38 -1.88 -7.47
CA GLN A 459 4.71 -1.83 -8.09
C GLN A 459 5.77 -1.02 -7.33
N LEU A 460 5.36 -0.10 -6.45
CA LEU A 460 6.27 0.89 -5.87
C LEU A 460 6.36 0.83 -4.34
N HIS A 461 5.32 0.32 -3.68
CA HIS A 461 5.26 0.26 -2.23
C HIS A 461 5.59 -1.13 -1.71
N PHE A 462 6.12 -1.19 -0.48
CA PHE A 462 6.06 -2.40 0.32
C PHE A 462 4.66 -2.48 0.92
N GLU A 463 3.98 -3.58 0.69
CA GLU A 463 2.60 -3.83 1.09
C GLU A 463 2.49 -5.19 1.78
N CYS A 464 1.41 -5.41 2.53
CA CYS A 464 1.09 -6.70 3.10
C CYS A 464 -0.43 -6.90 3.23
N GLY A 465 -0.82 -8.13 3.43
CA GLY A 465 -2.20 -8.48 3.71
C GLY A 465 -2.34 -9.97 3.94
N THR A 466 -3.55 -10.40 4.14
CA THR A 466 -3.88 -11.78 4.46
C THR A 466 -4.97 -12.28 3.54
N LEU A 467 -4.71 -13.40 2.88
CA LEU A 467 -5.76 -14.16 2.20
C LEU A 467 -6.41 -15.13 3.17
N LEU A 468 -7.72 -15.24 3.05
CA LEU A 468 -8.59 -16.16 3.79
C LEU A 468 -9.28 -17.06 2.80
N TYR A 469 -9.43 -18.36 3.16
CA TYR A 469 -10.20 -19.31 2.36
C TYR A 469 -11.08 -20.12 3.29
N GLY A 470 -12.41 -20.10 3.08
CA GLY A 470 -13.37 -20.80 3.92
C GLY A 470 -13.34 -20.39 5.40
N ALA A 471 -12.83 -19.20 5.73
CA ALA A 471 -12.71 -18.73 7.11
C ALA A 471 -13.97 -17.97 7.56
N PRO A 472 -14.45 -18.16 8.81
CA PRO A 472 -15.66 -17.48 9.31
C PRO A 472 -15.60 -15.96 9.29
N ALA A 473 -14.41 -15.37 9.39
CA ALA A 473 -14.20 -13.92 9.30
C ALA A 473 -14.76 -13.30 8.00
N MET A 474 -14.94 -14.09 6.95
CA MET A 474 -15.52 -13.61 5.69
C MET A 474 -17.02 -13.31 5.77
N GLU A 475 -17.74 -13.90 6.73
CA GLU A 475 -19.15 -13.55 6.96
C GLU A 475 -19.26 -12.13 7.51
N THR A 476 -18.45 -11.80 8.53
CA THR A 476 -18.37 -10.43 9.08
C THR A 476 -17.90 -9.42 8.03
N LEU A 477 -16.94 -9.80 7.17
CA LEU A 477 -16.50 -8.97 6.07
C LEU A 477 -17.63 -8.70 5.06
N LEU A 478 -18.42 -9.71 4.71
CA LEU A 478 -19.56 -9.53 3.81
C LEU A 478 -20.63 -8.62 4.44
N GLU A 479 -20.97 -8.83 5.70
CA GLU A 479 -21.92 -7.96 6.44
C GLU A 479 -21.45 -6.50 6.47
N ASP A 480 -20.16 -6.28 6.68
CA ASP A 480 -19.57 -4.94 6.64
C ASP A 480 -19.66 -4.32 5.24
N MET A 481 -19.32 -5.07 4.19
CA MET A 481 -19.43 -4.61 2.80
C MET A 481 -20.87 -4.29 2.40
N ASP A 482 -21.84 -5.09 2.84
CA ASP A 482 -23.27 -4.81 2.63
C ASP A 482 -23.68 -3.52 3.36
N GLY A 483 -23.24 -3.32 4.60
CA GLY A 483 -23.47 -2.08 5.36
C GLY A 483 -22.79 -0.85 4.75
N ILE A 484 -21.63 -1.02 4.11
CA ILE A 484 -20.99 0.06 3.32
C ILE A 484 -21.86 0.41 2.10
N MET A 485 -22.37 -0.57 1.38
CA MET A 485 -23.22 -0.35 0.20
C MET A 485 -24.54 0.32 0.55
N GLU A 486 -25.17 -0.05 1.66
CA GLU A 486 -26.40 0.60 2.16
C GLU A 486 -26.20 2.09 2.43
N LYS A 487 -25.02 2.48 2.90
CA LYS A 487 -24.63 3.88 3.16
C LYS A 487 -24.01 4.58 1.94
N SER A 488 -24.01 3.93 0.79
CA SER A 488 -23.38 4.42 -0.42
C SER A 488 -24.40 4.84 -1.47
N ARG A 489 -23.99 5.78 -2.31
CA ARG A 489 -24.72 6.08 -3.56
C ARG A 489 -24.09 5.28 -4.69
N GLN A 490 -24.90 4.49 -5.38
CA GLN A 490 -24.47 3.83 -6.61
C GLN A 490 -24.27 4.85 -7.73
N VAL A 491 -23.14 4.79 -8.40
CA VAL A 491 -22.83 5.65 -9.56
C VAL A 491 -23.48 5.05 -10.79
N THR A 492 -24.33 5.84 -11.45
CA THR A 492 -24.92 5.46 -12.73
C THR A 492 -24.07 5.95 -13.90
N ARG A 493 -24.30 5.40 -15.09
CA ARG A 493 -23.68 5.91 -16.31
C ARG A 493 -24.01 7.39 -16.55
N ALA A 494 -25.26 7.81 -16.29
CA ALA A 494 -25.69 9.20 -16.40
C ALA A 494 -24.91 10.12 -15.43
N ASP A 495 -24.70 9.69 -14.17
CA ASP A 495 -23.86 10.43 -13.22
C ASP A 495 -22.44 10.64 -13.75
N TRP A 496 -21.85 9.58 -14.33
CA TRP A 496 -20.51 9.66 -14.89
C TRP A 496 -20.41 10.55 -16.12
N GLU A 497 -21.37 10.48 -17.01
CA GLU A 497 -21.44 11.32 -18.23
C GLU A 497 -21.65 12.80 -17.90
N HIS A 498 -22.41 13.13 -16.84
CA HIS A 498 -22.68 14.49 -16.40
C HIS A 498 -21.70 15.04 -15.34
N ARG A 499 -20.60 14.32 -15.06
CA ARG A 499 -19.59 14.83 -14.12
C ARG A 499 -18.98 16.16 -14.59
N PRO A 500 -18.45 16.99 -13.68
CA PRO A 500 -17.89 18.30 -14.01
C PRO A 500 -16.87 18.24 -15.14
N LEU A 501 -16.90 19.21 -16.06
CA LEU A 501 -15.97 19.30 -17.19
C LEU A 501 -14.51 19.24 -16.73
N LEU A 502 -14.18 19.89 -15.61
CA LEU A 502 -12.85 19.84 -15.02
C LEU A 502 -12.41 18.41 -14.71
N HIS A 503 -13.29 17.58 -14.11
CA HIS A 503 -13.01 16.17 -13.83
C HIS A 503 -12.79 15.36 -15.10
N ARG A 504 -13.58 15.64 -16.16
CA ARG A 504 -13.45 14.97 -17.46
C ARG A 504 -12.10 15.28 -18.11
N VAL A 505 -11.74 16.56 -18.15
CA VAL A 505 -10.50 17.02 -18.81
C VAL A 505 -9.28 16.60 -18.00
N LEU A 506 -9.23 16.92 -16.70
CA LEU A 506 -8.09 16.58 -15.85
C LEU A 506 -7.94 15.07 -15.66
N GLY A 507 -9.03 14.34 -15.42
CA GLY A 507 -8.97 12.89 -15.32
C GLY A 507 -8.41 12.23 -16.59
N GLY A 508 -8.84 12.68 -17.77
CA GLY A 508 -8.32 12.19 -19.05
C GLY A 508 -6.85 12.55 -19.30
N LEU A 509 -6.46 13.79 -18.99
CA LEU A 509 -5.06 14.24 -19.14
C LEU A 509 -4.11 13.57 -18.14
N LEU A 510 -4.58 13.28 -16.92
CA LEU A 510 -3.76 12.69 -15.86
C LEU A 510 -3.73 11.16 -15.90
N ARG A 511 -4.72 10.51 -16.54
CA ARG A 511 -4.77 9.03 -16.63
C ARG A 511 -3.47 8.39 -17.16
N PRO A 512 -2.77 8.90 -18.20
CA PRO A 512 -1.48 8.34 -18.62
C PRO A 512 -0.37 8.44 -17.56
N PHE A 513 -0.56 9.29 -16.55
CA PHE A 513 0.36 9.52 -15.44
C PHE A 513 -0.13 8.91 -14.12
N ALA A 514 -1.20 8.10 -14.17
CA ALA A 514 -1.79 7.42 -13.00
C ALA A 514 -0.77 6.62 -12.18
N MET A 515 0.24 6.09 -12.84
CA MET A 515 1.34 5.34 -12.22
C MET A 515 2.21 6.16 -11.25
N TRP A 516 2.10 7.47 -11.25
CA TRP A 516 2.86 8.36 -10.35
C TRP A 516 1.99 8.96 -9.24
N MET A 517 0.71 8.62 -9.21
CA MET A 517 -0.29 9.14 -8.24
C MET A 517 -0.53 8.20 -7.08
#